data_c925a5b996bd0343457b120907c2254a
#
_entry.id   c925a5b996bd0343457b120907c2254a
#
_cell.length_a   1.000
_cell.length_b   1.000
_cell.length_c   1.000
_cell.angle_alpha   90.00
_cell.angle_beta   90.00
_cell.angle_gamma   90.00
#
_symmetry.space_group_name_H-M   'P 1'
#
loop_
_entity.id
_entity.type
_entity.pdbx_description
1 polymer ?
#
loop_
_entity_poly.entity_id
_entity_poly.type
_entity_poly.pdbx_seq_one_letter_code
_entity_poly.pdbx_strand_id
1 'polypeptide(L)'
;MGALSDVIVLLGPELEPWRCARFEWEGDRLTRIERREPVLAIAAGARVVIPGLYNSHTHMGDSCLPDGATGLTLEEGFFRPHGFKYRMLAQLTREQHLPHVINHLRYMARTGTVGHLDFREQGPYGSELLREAALVTGVESVILGQFSGVPFDASALAANASRLPPAARAELEAILAVADGFSESTMNDLTDAAWGEIRELTERQGKLRAIHCLENAGYRDVSLGRTGRGDLVRALELYDPHLIVHLTVADPAEIALLAASGKTAALNPRANANLGLPVPPIRALMESGANLLLGTDNGLLNSPNMFAEMDYTYKLAKSQYGDAVRPDPLAILRMATCNIRGVLGPSHPGCLAEGLPATFVVLDFERPHLRSTRHIPASIVTRVTPEDVLATYRLGSPLYESEGFSARPS
;
A
#
# COMPACT_ATOMS: atom_id res chain seq x y z
N MET A 1 11.23 -0.62 27.44
CA MET A 1 11.58 0.80 27.35
C MET A 1 12.72 0.95 26.36
N GLY A 2 12.56 1.79 25.36
CA GLY A 2 13.60 2.14 24.39
C GLY A 2 13.76 3.65 24.30
N ALA A 3 14.95 4.11 23.90
CA ALA A 3 15.26 5.52 23.77
C ALA A 3 16.29 5.78 22.66
N LEU A 4 16.14 6.93 22.04
CA LEU A 4 17.14 7.54 21.14
C LEU A 4 17.44 8.96 21.63
N SER A 5 18.71 9.36 21.55
CA SER A 5 19.17 10.67 21.97
C SER A 5 19.75 11.43 20.79
N ASP A 6 19.55 12.75 20.79
CA ASP A 6 20.06 13.70 19.75
C ASP A 6 19.73 13.24 18.32
N VAL A 7 18.43 13.04 18.07
CA VAL A 7 17.89 12.59 16.79
C VAL A 7 17.03 13.67 16.13
N ILE A 8 16.85 13.58 14.82
CA ILE A 8 15.86 14.39 14.10
C ILE A 8 14.60 13.52 13.93
N VAL A 9 13.44 14.03 14.29
CA VAL A 9 12.17 13.31 14.21
C VAL A 9 11.18 14.09 13.36
N LEU A 10 10.54 13.42 12.40
CA LEU A 10 9.44 14.00 11.63
C LEU A 10 8.14 13.84 12.43
N LEU A 11 7.63 14.94 12.97
CA LEU A 11 6.55 14.97 13.94
C LEU A 11 5.20 15.41 13.36
N GLY A 12 4.16 14.85 13.94
CA GLY A 12 2.77 15.21 13.63
C GLY A 12 2.32 14.83 12.23
N PRO A 13 1.09 15.19 11.84
CA PRO A 13 0.54 14.90 10.52
C PRO A 13 1.23 15.67 9.38
N GLU A 14 1.85 16.80 9.72
CA GLU A 14 2.61 17.62 8.75
C GLU A 14 4.04 17.13 8.56
N LEU A 15 4.49 16.14 9.33
CA LEU A 15 5.83 15.56 9.27
C LEU A 15 6.94 16.61 9.44
N GLU A 16 6.75 17.55 10.35
CA GLU A 16 7.73 18.60 10.60
C GLU A 16 9.03 18.01 11.17
N PRO A 17 10.21 18.30 10.55
CA PRO A 17 11.48 17.82 11.09
C PRO A 17 11.91 18.63 12.31
N TRP A 18 12.04 17.97 13.46
CA TRP A 18 12.50 18.57 14.72
C TRP A 18 13.75 17.87 15.23
N ARG A 19 14.76 18.62 15.64
CA ARG A 19 15.83 18.10 16.48
C ARG A 19 15.28 17.82 17.87
N CYS A 20 15.46 16.58 18.34
CA CYS A 20 14.97 16.14 19.63
C CYS A 20 16.12 15.63 20.51
N ALA A 21 16.17 16.12 21.76
CA ALA A 21 17.14 15.65 22.74
C ALA A 21 16.86 14.22 23.14
N ARG A 22 15.57 13.86 23.21
CA ARG A 22 15.07 12.54 23.59
C ARG A 22 13.91 12.14 22.72
N PHE A 23 13.88 10.84 22.36
CA PHE A 23 12.76 10.15 21.71
C PHE A 23 12.64 8.80 22.41
N GLU A 24 11.60 8.63 23.24
CA GLU A 24 11.47 7.49 24.15
C GLU A 24 10.13 6.78 23.97
N TRP A 25 10.13 5.46 24.17
CA TRP A 25 8.91 4.65 24.15
C TRP A 25 8.93 3.57 25.22
N GLU A 26 7.74 3.21 25.67
CA GLU A 26 7.53 2.12 26.62
C GLU A 26 6.33 1.28 26.17
N GLY A 27 6.50 -0.05 26.15
CA GLY A 27 5.49 -0.91 25.54
C GLY A 27 5.26 -0.52 24.09
N ASP A 28 4.01 -0.30 23.74
CA ASP A 28 3.56 0.04 22.40
C ASP A 28 3.46 1.56 22.12
N ARG A 29 3.84 2.44 23.07
CA ARG A 29 3.58 3.88 23.01
C ARG A 29 4.83 4.75 23.09
N LEU A 30 4.79 5.87 22.34
CA LEU A 30 5.74 6.98 22.53
C LEU A 30 5.43 7.71 23.82
N THR A 31 6.41 7.78 24.72
CA THR A 31 6.23 8.35 26.07
C THR A 31 6.83 9.73 26.24
N ARG A 32 7.90 10.04 25.47
CA ARG A 32 8.58 11.34 25.57
C ARG A 32 9.23 11.73 24.26
N ILE A 33 8.97 12.97 23.82
CA ILE A 33 9.64 13.60 22.66
C ILE A 33 10.10 15.00 23.09
N GLU A 34 11.35 15.10 23.51
CA GLU A 34 11.93 16.36 23.97
C GLU A 34 12.48 17.17 22.79
N ARG A 35 11.64 18.07 22.27
CA ARG A 35 11.96 18.93 21.13
C ARG A 35 12.95 20.03 21.51
N ARG A 36 13.86 20.35 20.60
CA ARG A 36 14.78 21.51 20.69
C ARG A 36 14.39 22.60 19.70
N GLU A 37 14.60 22.32 18.40
CA GLU A 37 14.42 23.29 17.30
C GLU A 37 13.93 22.60 16.03
N PRO A 38 13.14 23.28 15.17
CA PRO A 38 12.83 22.76 13.84
C PRO A 38 14.08 22.79 12.96
N VAL A 39 14.27 21.79 12.10
CA VAL A 39 15.42 21.66 11.23
C VAL A 39 15.02 21.20 9.84
N LEU A 40 15.54 21.84 8.81
CA LEU A 40 15.33 21.44 7.43
C LEU A 40 16.58 20.81 6.81
N ALA A 41 17.76 21.18 7.29
CA ALA A 41 19.05 20.78 6.77
C ALA A 41 19.93 20.14 7.86
N ILE A 42 20.82 19.25 7.44
CA ILE A 42 21.79 18.58 8.32
C ILE A 42 23.19 19.14 7.98
N ALA A 43 23.89 19.68 8.98
CA ALA A 43 25.26 20.19 8.82
C ALA A 43 26.33 19.10 8.96
N ALA A 44 26.09 18.17 9.85
CA ALA A 44 26.91 16.96 10.09
C ALA A 44 25.96 15.79 10.28
N GLY A 45 26.31 14.60 9.96
CA GLY A 45 25.40 13.45 10.01
C GLY A 45 24.54 13.36 11.26
N ALA A 46 23.42 12.66 11.15
CA ALA A 46 22.46 12.47 12.22
C ALA A 46 21.66 11.17 12.01
N ARG A 47 20.97 10.70 13.05
CA ARG A 47 19.87 9.74 12.91
C ARG A 47 18.58 10.48 12.68
N VAL A 48 17.82 10.05 11.67
CA VAL A 48 16.50 10.63 11.36
C VAL A 48 15.42 9.58 11.62
N VAL A 49 14.40 9.97 12.38
CA VAL A 49 13.27 9.10 12.72
C VAL A 49 12.04 9.58 11.94
N ILE A 50 11.43 8.66 11.21
CA ILE A 50 10.20 8.91 10.44
C ILE A 50 9.10 7.95 10.91
N PRO A 51 7.80 8.25 10.67
CA PRO A 51 6.75 7.26 10.85
C PRO A 51 7.05 6.00 10.04
N GLY A 52 6.57 4.85 10.52
CA GLY A 52 6.63 3.61 9.76
C GLY A 52 5.96 3.74 8.40
N LEU A 53 6.57 3.17 7.36
CA LEU A 53 6.03 3.20 6.00
C LEU A 53 4.92 2.17 5.83
N TYR A 54 3.89 2.54 5.06
CA TYR A 54 2.79 1.66 4.65
C TYR A 54 2.81 1.45 3.14
N ASN A 55 2.73 0.18 2.73
CA ASN A 55 2.55 -0.21 1.33
C ASN A 55 1.06 -0.48 1.09
N SER A 56 0.37 0.45 0.46
CA SER A 56 -1.09 0.46 0.44
C SER A 56 -1.72 -0.42 -0.63
N HIS A 57 -0.91 -1.11 -1.42
CA HIS A 57 -1.38 -2.11 -2.38
C HIS A 57 -0.27 -3.12 -2.68
N THR A 58 -0.54 -4.37 -2.37
CA THR A 58 0.34 -5.50 -2.64
C THR A 58 -0.44 -6.74 -3.07
N HIS A 59 0.27 -7.67 -3.71
CA HIS A 59 -0.15 -9.04 -3.97
C HIS A 59 0.96 -9.98 -3.49
N MET A 60 1.05 -10.20 -2.18
CA MET A 60 2.13 -11.02 -1.60
C MET A 60 2.10 -12.48 -2.06
N GLY A 61 0.97 -12.94 -2.60
CA GLY A 61 0.85 -14.28 -3.13
C GLY A 61 1.84 -14.61 -4.24
N ASP A 62 2.13 -13.67 -5.12
CA ASP A 62 3.02 -13.89 -6.26
C ASP A 62 4.49 -13.56 -5.96
N SER A 63 4.83 -13.26 -4.73
CA SER A 63 6.20 -12.99 -4.27
C SER A 63 7.19 -14.15 -4.50
N CYS A 64 6.70 -15.34 -4.81
CA CYS A 64 7.48 -16.51 -5.18
C CYS A 64 7.90 -16.54 -6.67
N LEU A 65 7.46 -15.56 -7.46
CA LEU A 65 7.63 -15.53 -8.92
C LEU A 65 8.34 -14.25 -9.41
N PRO A 66 9.39 -13.71 -8.73
CA PRO A 66 9.98 -12.44 -9.13
C PRO A 66 10.40 -12.48 -10.60
N ASP A 67 9.99 -11.44 -11.35
CA ASP A 67 10.24 -11.25 -12.78
C ASP A 67 9.68 -12.35 -13.71
N GLY A 68 8.86 -13.27 -13.20
CA GLY A 68 8.37 -14.42 -13.95
C GLY A 68 7.44 -14.07 -15.12
N ALA A 69 6.80 -12.90 -15.11
CA ALA A 69 5.96 -12.42 -16.20
C ALA A 69 6.71 -11.50 -17.19
N THR A 70 8.03 -11.41 -17.13
CA THR A 70 8.82 -10.58 -18.05
C THR A 70 8.59 -11.03 -19.49
N GLY A 71 8.20 -10.09 -20.34
CA GLY A 71 7.90 -10.34 -21.76
C GLY A 71 6.49 -10.84 -22.06
N LEU A 72 5.63 -10.97 -21.04
CA LEU A 72 4.22 -11.26 -21.19
C LEU A 72 3.39 -9.97 -21.21
N THR A 73 2.30 -9.98 -21.95
CA THR A 73 1.29 -8.91 -21.88
C THR A 73 0.57 -8.95 -20.53
N LEU A 74 -0.15 -7.87 -20.19
CA LEU A 74 -0.99 -7.83 -18.98
C LEU A 74 -1.99 -9.01 -18.95
N GLU A 75 -2.61 -9.35 -20.10
CA GLU A 75 -3.54 -10.46 -20.22
C GLU A 75 -2.84 -11.81 -19.99
N GLU A 76 -1.74 -12.08 -20.68
CA GLU A 76 -0.99 -13.32 -20.56
C GLU A 76 -0.40 -13.53 -19.15
N GLY A 77 0.00 -12.44 -18.51
CA GLY A 77 0.59 -12.45 -17.17
C GLY A 77 -0.45 -12.58 -16.05
N PHE A 78 -1.56 -11.80 -16.12
CA PHE A 78 -2.35 -11.48 -14.93
C PHE A 78 -3.86 -11.71 -15.05
N PHE A 79 -4.42 -12.04 -16.23
CA PHE A 79 -5.87 -12.22 -16.34
C PHE A 79 -6.31 -13.61 -15.88
N ARG A 80 -7.32 -13.63 -15.02
CA ARG A 80 -7.96 -14.88 -14.54
C ARG A 80 -8.78 -15.55 -15.64
N PRO A 81 -8.83 -16.89 -15.66
CA PRO A 81 -8.06 -17.82 -14.83
C PRO A 81 -6.74 -18.26 -15.47
N HIS A 82 -6.41 -17.82 -16.67
CA HIS A 82 -5.37 -18.41 -17.53
C HIS A 82 -4.03 -17.66 -17.51
N GLY A 83 -3.96 -16.48 -16.86
CA GLY A 83 -2.72 -15.71 -16.71
C GLY A 83 -1.61 -16.53 -16.03
N PHE A 84 -0.36 -16.24 -16.41
CA PHE A 84 0.83 -16.89 -15.86
C PHE A 84 0.79 -16.98 -14.33
N LYS A 85 0.53 -15.86 -13.66
CA LYS A 85 0.42 -15.76 -12.21
C LYS A 85 -0.48 -16.85 -11.62
N TYR A 86 -1.71 -16.98 -12.10
CA TYR A 86 -2.68 -17.91 -11.54
C TYR A 86 -2.33 -19.38 -11.81
N ARG A 87 -1.80 -19.68 -13.01
CA ARG A 87 -1.34 -21.04 -13.32
C ARG A 87 -0.18 -21.47 -12.43
N MET A 88 0.75 -20.56 -12.13
CA MET A 88 1.89 -20.86 -11.28
C MET A 88 1.49 -21.01 -9.81
N LEU A 89 0.65 -20.09 -9.30
CA LEU A 89 0.16 -20.16 -7.92
C LEU A 89 -0.64 -21.43 -7.63
N ALA A 90 -1.39 -21.93 -8.60
CA ALA A 90 -2.16 -23.18 -8.47
C ALA A 90 -1.29 -24.43 -8.33
N GLN A 91 0.00 -24.38 -8.67
CA GLN A 91 0.94 -25.50 -8.59
C GLN A 91 1.72 -25.56 -7.27
N LEU A 92 1.66 -24.50 -6.46
CA LEU A 92 2.45 -24.40 -5.23
C LEU A 92 1.76 -25.11 -4.07
N THR A 93 2.53 -25.91 -3.33
CA THR A 93 2.11 -26.36 -2.00
C THR A 93 2.30 -25.26 -0.97
N ARG A 94 1.68 -25.39 0.20
CA ARG A 94 1.85 -24.43 1.31
C ARG A 94 3.32 -24.30 1.75
N GLU A 95 4.01 -25.42 1.83
CA GLU A 95 5.42 -25.52 2.23
C GLU A 95 6.36 -24.81 1.24
N GLN A 96 5.98 -24.77 -0.04
CA GLN A 96 6.72 -24.05 -1.07
C GLN A 96 6.37 -22.55 -1.05
N HIS A 97 5.13 -22.18 -0.78
CA HIS A 97 4.62 -20.81 -0.90
C HIS A 97 4.95 -19.95 0.31
N LEU A 98 4.65 -20.43 1.52
CA LEU A 98 4.78 -19.66 2.77
C LEU A 98 6.18 -19.04 3.00
N PRO A 99 7.31 -19.73 2.76
CA PRO A 99 8.63 -19.13 2.94
C PRO A 99 8.89 -17.91 2.06
N HIS A 100 8.36 -17.87 0.85
CA HIS A 100 8.50 -16.72 -0.05
C HIS A 100 7.75 -15.51 0.48
N VAL A 101 6.51 -15.69 0.94
CA VAL A 101 5.72 -14.61 1.55
C VAL A 101 6.40 -14.08 2.82
N ILE A 102 6.89 -14.97 3.70
CA ILE A 102 7.65 -14.57 4.90
C ILE A 102 8.89 -13.75 4.52
N ASN A 103 9.65 -14.18 3.50
CA ASN A 103 10.85 -13.47 3.08
C ASN A 103 10.55 -12.09 2.51
N HIS A 104 9.45 -11.93 1.77
CA HIS A 104 9.01 -10.62 1.29
C HIS A 104 8.58 -9.70 2.42
N LEU A 105 7.83 -10.19 3.40
CA LEU A 105 7.47 -9.40 4.59
C LEU A 105 8.70 -9.00 5.42
N ARG A 106 9.69 -9.88 5.56
CA ARG A 106 10.98 -9.53 6.18
C ARG A 106 11.75 -8.46 5.40
N TYR A 107 11.73 -8.54 4.06
CA TYR A 107 12.31 -7.50 3.23
C TYR A 107 11.57 -6.16 3.40
N MET A 108 10.24 -6.16 3.46
CA MET A 108 9.46 -4.96 3.78
C MET A 108 9.88 -4.35 5.12
N ALA A 109 9.98 -5.16 6.18
CA ALA A 109 10.45 -4.71 7.49
C ALA A 109 11.86 -4.10 7.41
N ARG A 110 12.79 -4.76 6.70
CA ARG A 110 14.15 -4.27 6.48
C ARG A 110 14.20 -2.94 5.71
N THR A 111 13.20 -2.64 4.89
CA THR A 111 13.10 -1.41 4.11
C THR A 111 12.17 -0.37 4.73
N GLY A 112 11.89 -0.47 6.04
CA GLY A 112 11.12 0.52 6.78
C GLY A 112 9.60 0.38 6.68
N THR A 113 9.09 -0.63 5.99
CA THR A 113 7.65 -0.87 5.86
C THR A 113 7.14 -1.66 7.06
N VAL A 114 6.21 -1.07 7.81
CA VAL A 114 5.63 -1.64 9.04
C VAL A 114 4.30 -2.33 8.79
N GLY A 115 3.63 -1.98 7.70
CA GLY A 115 2.34 -2.56 7.34
C GLY A 115 2.02 -2.43 5.86
N HIS A 116 1.08 -3.27 5.41
CA HIS A 116 0.61 -3.26 4.03
C HIS A 116 -0.86 -3.67 3.91
N LEU A 117 -1.48 -3.32 2.79
CA LEU A 117 -2.80 -3.78 2.38
C LEU A 117 -2.63 -4.75 1.21
N ASP A 118 -2.99 -6.01 1.42
CA ASP A 118 -2.77 -7.09 0.45
C ASP A 118 -4.08 -7.51 -0.22
N PHE A 119 -4.10 -7.48 -1.54
CA PHE A 119 -5.18 -7.98 -2.37
C PHE A 119 -4.94 -9.45 -2.61
N ARG A 120 -5.48 -10.28 -1.73
CA ARG A 120 -5.02 -11.64 -1.53
C ARG A 120 -5.84 -12.66 -2.31
N GLU A 121 -5.25 -13.16 -3.36
CA GLU A 121 -5.81 -14.22 -4.20
C GLU A 121 -5.93 -15.54 -3.44
N GLN A 122 -6.56 -16.55 -4.09
CA GLN A 122 -6.72 -17.93 -3.63
C GLN A 122 -7.69 -18.12 -2.46
N GLY A 123 -8.66 -17.21 -2.31
CA GLY A 123 -9.75 -17.38 -1.34
C GLY A 123 -9.30 -17.48 0.11
N PRO A 124 -9.97 -18.34 0.90
CA PRO A 124 -9.62 -18.54 2.32
C PRO A 124 -8.19 -19.03 2.51
N TYR A 125 -7.71 -19.96 1.65
CA TYR A 125 -6.35 -20.50 1.70
C TYR A 125 -5.29 -19.41 1.61
N GLY A 126 -5.42 -18.50 0.63
CA GLY A 126 -4.49 -17.39 0.48
C GLY A 126 -4.49 -16.47 1.69
N SER A 127 -5.67 -16.15 2.20
CA SER A 127 -5.85 -15.29 3.38
C SER A 127 -5.22 -15.90 4.64
N GLU A 128 -5.40 -17.19 4.88
CA GLU A 128 -4.78 -17.92 6.00
C GLU A 128 -3.26 -17.98 5.89
N LEU A 129 -2.73 -18.21 4.70
CA LEU A 129 -1.29 -18.28 4.44
C LEU A 129 -0.63 -16.93 4.75
N LEU A 130 -1.22 -15.81 4.31
CA LEU A 130 -0.69 -14.49 4.63
C LEU A 130 -0.84 -14.15 6.11
N ARG A 131 -1.94 -14.53 6.75
CA ARG A 131 -2.13 -14.34 8.21
C ARG A 131 -1.03 -15.04 9.01
N GLU A 132 -0.65 -16.27 8.64
CA GLU A 132 0.47 -16.98 9.26
C GLU A 132 1.80 -16.27 9.04
N ALA A 133 2.09 -15.85 7.81
CA ALA A 133 3.31 -15.10 7.51
C ALA A 133 3.41 -13.78 8.30
N ALA A 134 2.30 -13.07 8.44
CA ALA A 134 2.21 -11.83 9.24
C ALA A 134 2.49 -12.09 10.73
N LEU A 135 1.96 -13.18 11.30
CA LEU A 135 2.24 -13.58 12.69
C LEU A 135 3.73 -13.89 12.92
N VAL A 136 4.38 -14.56 11.95
CA VAL A 136 5.80 -14.90 12.02
C VAL A 136 6.70 -13.66 11.94
N THR A 137 6.31 -12.66 11.14
CA THR A 137 7.17 -11.50 10.85
C THR A 137 6.86 -10.27 11.70
N GLY A 138 5.67 -10.17 12.28
CA GLY A 138 5.17 -9.01 13.00
C GLY A 138 4.77 -7.82 12.10
N VAL A 139 4.95 -7.93 10.77
CA VAL A 139 4.48 -6.91 9.81
C VAL A 139 2.96 -6.90 9.80
N GLU A 140 2.36 -5.71 9.89
CA GLU A 140 0.92 -5.56 9.81
C GLU A 140 0.41 -5.88 8.39
N SER A 141 -0.38 -6.95 8.28
CA SER A 141 -0.99 -7.33 7.01
C SER A 141 -2.50 -7.16 7.10
N VAL A 142 -3.01 -6.12 6.44
CA VAL A 142 -4.45 -5.92 6.23
C VAL A 142 -4.83 -6.74 5.01
N ILE A 143 -5.51 -7.85 5.24
CA ILE A 143 -5.82 -8.86 4.21
C ILE A 143 -7.17 -8.54 3.58
N LEU A 144 -7.15 -8.21 2.30
CA LEU A 144 -8.33 -7.99 1.46
C LEU A 144 -8.47 -9.22 0.55
N GLY A 145 -9.20 -10.22 1.02
CA GLY A 145 -9.31 -11.51 0.32
C GLY A 145 -10.06 -11.39 -1.00
N GLN A 146 -9.72 -12.24 -1.97
CA GLN A 146 -10.36 -12.36 -3.27
C GLN A 146 -10.92 -13.78 -3.44
N PHE A 147 -11.91 -13.95 -4.31
CA PHE A 147 -12.35 -15.29 -4.71
C PHE A 147 -11.20 -16.11 -5.33
N SER A 148 -11.24 -17.42 -5.14
CA SER A 148 -10.28 -18.34 -5.76
C SER A 148 -10.37 -18.34 -7.30
N GLY A 149 -11.53 -18.02 -7.84
CA GLY A 149 -11.80 -17.89 -9.27
C GLY A 149 -12.96 -16.94 -9.55
N VAL A 150 -13.23 -16.64 -10.81
CA VAL A 150 -14.40 -15.85 -11.20
C VAL A 150 -15.67 -16.68 -11.02
N PRO A 151 -16.63 -16.26 -10.17
CA PRO A 151 -17.79 -17.09 -9.82
C PRO A 151 -18.89 -17.13 -10.88
N PHE A 152 -18.75 -16.39 -11.98
CA PHE A 152 -19.75 -16.30 -13.04
C PHE A 152 -19.14 -16.69 -14.39
N ASP A 153 -19.94 -17.35 -15.22
CA ASP A 153 -19.62 -17.55 -16.62
C ASP A 153 -19.86 -16.26 -17.45
N ALA A 154 -19.40 -16.27 -18.71
CA ALA A 154 -19.52 -15.11 -19.61
C ALA A 154 -20.97 -14.69 -19.84
N SER A 155 -21.93 -15.63 -19.86
CA SER A 155 -23.36 -15.34 -20.11
C SER A 155 -24.00 -14.64 -18.91
N ALA A 156 -23.69 -15.08 -17.70
CA ALA A 156 -24.16 -14.44 -16.45
C ALA A 156 -23.55 -13.04 -16.28
N LEU A 157 -22.27 -12.88 -16.61
CA LEU A 157 -21.59 -11.58 -16.60
C LEU A 157 -22.19 -10.62 -17.64
N ALA A 158 -22.52 -11.11 -18.84
CA ALA A 158 -23.16 -10.30 -19.88
C ALA A 158 -24.59 -9.85 -19.48
N ALA A 159 -25.38 -10.74 -18.85
CA ALA A 159 -26.70 -10.43 -18.35
C ALA A 159 -26.68 -9.48 -17.14
N ASN A 160 -25.61 -9.47 -16.39
CA ASN A 160 -25.31 -8.55 -15.26
C ASN A 160 -26.40 -8.46 -14.17
N ALA A 161 -27.20 -9.50 -13.97
CA ALA A 161 -28.36 -9.48 -13.08
C ALA A 161 -28.31 -10.49 -11.92
N SER A 162 -27.46 -11.51 -12.02
CA SER A 162 -27.43 -12.60 -11.06
C SER A 162 -26.79 -12.19 -9.73
N ARG A 163 -27.35 -12.65 -8.62
CA ARG A 163 -26.72 -12.60 -7.30
C ARG A 163 -25.60 -13.64 -7.21
N LEU A 164 -24.80 -13.59 -6.15
CA LEU A 164 -23.74 -14.57 -5.91
C LEU A 164 -24.31 -15.99 -5.93
N PRO A 165 -23.70 -16.91 -6.70
CA PRO A 165 -24.02 -18.34 -6.58
C PRO A 165 -23.82 -18.82 -5.14
N PRO A 166 -24.58 -19.83 -4.65
CA PRO A 166 -24.46 -20.30 -3.27
C PRO A 166 -23.03 -20.68 -2.87
N ALA A 167 -22.27 -21.32 -3.78
CA ALA A 167 -20.88 -21.68 -3.54
C ALA A 167 -19.97 -20.43 -3.37
N ALA A 168 -20.13 -19.41 -4.21
CA ALA A 168 -19.37 -18.17 -4.09
C ALA A 168 -19.73 -17.39 -2.82
N ARG A 169 -21.01 -17.41 -2.44
CA ARG A 169 -21.43 -16.81 -1.16
C ARG A 169 -20.79 -17.50 0.03
N ALA A 170 -20.77 -18.84 0.04
CA ALA A 170 -20.09 -19.61 1.10
C ALA A 170 -18.58 -19.33 1.13
N GLU A 171 -17.94 -19.22 -0.04
CA GLU A 171 -16.53 -18.84 -0.15
C GLU A 171 -16.28 -17.42 0.40
N LEU A 172 -17.14 -16.43 0.05
CA LEU A 172 -17.04 -15.08 0.60
C LEU A 172 -17.13 -15.08 2.13
N GLU A 173 -18.09 -15.81 2.71
CA GLU A 173 -18.23 -15.93 4.17
C GLU A 173 -16.97 -16.54 4.81
N ALA A 174 -16.37 -17.57 4.17
CA ALA A 174 -15.12 -18.17 4.60
C ALA A 174 -13.92 -17.22 4.49
N ILE A 175 -13.83 -16.44 3.40
CA ILE A 175 -12.81 -15.36 3.24
C ILE A 175 -12.96 -14.35 4.38
N LEU A 176 -14.16 -13.82 4.61
CA LEU A 176 -14.41 -12.78 5.60
C LEU A 176 -14.19 -13.26 7.05
N ALA A 177 -14.22 -14.56 7.30
CA ALA A 177 -13.87 -15.13 8.61
C ALA A 177 -12.37 -14.98 8.94
N VAL A 178 -11.50 -14.94 7.93
CA VAL A 178 -10.03 -14.86 8.08
C VAL A 178 -9.48 -13.47 7.71
N ALA A 179 -10.01 -12.86 6.64
CA ALA A 179 -9.54 -11.60 6.08
C ALA A 179 -10.14 -10.38 6.81
N ASP A 180 -9.46 -9.24 6.69
CA ASP A 180 -9.88 -7.95 7.24
C ASP A 180 -10.88 -7.23 6.31
N GLY A 181 -10.99 -7.70 5.07
CA GLY A 181 -11.87 -7.16 4.07
C GLY A 181 -11.94 -8.02 2.81
N PHE A 182 -12.56 -7.45 1.79
CA PHE A 182 -12.73 -8.09 0.49
C PHE A 182 -12.27 -7.18 -0.64
N SER A 183 -11.68 -7.75 -1.67
CA SER A 183 -11.28 -7.09 -2.90
C SER A 183 -11.54 -7.98 -4.12
N GLU A 184 -11.43 -7.41 -5.31
CA GLU A 184 -11.41 -8.15 -6.58
C GLU A 184 -10.51 -7.46 -7.61
N SER A 185 -10.16 -8.20 -8.66
CA SER A 185 -9.26 -7.69 -9.70
C SER A 185 -9.90 -6.63 -10.58
N THR A 186 -11.22 -6.69 -10.80
CA THR A 186 -11.95 -5.68 -11.58
C THR A 186 -13.44 -5.74 -11.26
N MET A 187 -14.14 -4.63 -11.42
CA MET A 187 -15.60 -4.58 -11.35
C MET A 187 -16.28 -5.50 -12.37
N ASN A 188 -15.55 -5.93 -13.41
CA ASN A 188 -16.08 -6.75 -14.50
C ASN A 188 -16.15 -8.25 -14.20
N ASP A 189 -15.52 -8.71 -13.11
CA ASP A 189 -15.52 -10.11 -12.69
C ASP A 189 -16.82 -10.54 -11.99
N LEU A 190 -17.63 -9.56 -11.60
CA LEU A 190 -18.90 -9.78 -10.90
C LEU A 190 -20.04 -8.96 -11.52
N THR A 191 -21.27 -9.39 -11.27
CA THR A 191 -22.49 -8.66 -11.64
C THR A 191 -22.79 -7.53 -10.67
N ASP A 192 -23.61 -6.56 -11.10
CA ASP A 192 -24.04 -5.45 -10.24
C ASP A 192 -24.79 -5.94 -8.98
N ALA A 193 -25.65 -6.96 -9.12
CA ALA A 193 -26.37 -7.54 -8.00
C ALA A 193 -25.43 -8.25 -7.00
N ALA A 194 -24.37 -8.92 -7.49
CA ALA A 194 -23.36 -9.54 -6.64
C ALA A 194 -22.52 -8.50 -5.87
N TRP A 195 -22.15 -7.38 -6.51
CA TRP A 195 -21.46 -6.28 -5.83
C TRP A 195 -22.28 -5.70 -4.68
N GLY A 196 -23.58 -5.47 -4.90
CA GLY A 196 -24.49 -5.02 -3.84
C GLY A 196 -24.55 -6.01 -2.68
N GLU A 197 -24.62 -7.32 -2.96
CA GLU A 197 -24.63 -8.36 -1.93
C GLU A 197 -23.33 -8.43 -1.13
N ILE A 198 -22.17 -8.29 -1.78
CA ILE A 198 -20.86 -8.24 -1.11
C ILE A 198 -20.77 -7.00 -0.23
N ARG A 199 -21.23 -5.86 -0.71
CA ARG A 199 -21.32 -4.63 0.09
C ARG A 199 -22.11 -4.85 1.36
N GLU A 200 -23.33 -5.37 1.27
CA GLU A 200 -24.19 -5.64 2.41
C GLU A 200 -23.54 -6.60 3.44
N LEU A 201 -22.83 -7.64 2.97
CA LEU A 201 -22.15 -8.59 3.83
C LEU A 201 -20.97 -7.98 4.56
N THR A 202 -20.14 -7.22 3.84
CA THR A 202 -18.95 -6.56 4.40
C THR A 202 -19.33 -5.45 5.38
N GLU A 203 -20.37 -4.66 5.08
CA GLU A 203 -20.88 -3.62 5.98
C GLU A 203 -21.39 -4.19 7.30
N ARG A 204 -22.18 -5.26 7.26
CA ARG A 204 -22.68 -5.93 8.46
C ARG A 204 -21.57 -6.45 9.38
N GLN A 205 -20.42 -6.81 8.80
CA GLN A 205 -19.28 -7.35 9.54
C GLN A 205 -18.21 -6.32 9.85
N GLY A 206 -18.40 -5.05 9.45
CA GLY A 206 -17.39 -3.99 9.61
C GLY A 206 -16.09 -4.26 8.84
N LYS A 207 -16.19 -4.94 7.69
CA LYS A 207 -15.03 -5.34 6.87
C LYS A 207 -14.68 -4.26 5.84
N LEU A 208 -13.38 -4.13 5.54
CA LEU A 208 -12.89 -3.23 4.51
C LEU A 208 -13.31 -3.71 3.11
N ARG A 209 -13.40 -2.76 2.19
CA ARG A 209 -13.67 -2.99 0.77
C ARG A 209 -12.64 -2.27 -0.08
N ALA A 210 -12.06 -2.96 -1.06
CA ALA A 210 -11.12 -2.36 -2.00
C ALA A 210 -11.31 -2.93 -3.40
N ILE A 211 -10.89 -2.18 -4.42
CA ILE A 211 -11.08 -2.57 -5.83
C ILE A 211 -10.07 -1.88 -6.74
N HIS A 212 -9.65 -2.57 -7.80
CA HIS A 212 -8.92 -1.97 -8.89
C HIS A 212 -9.89 -1.26 -9.85
N CYS A 213 -9.61 -0.01 -10.17
CA CYS A 213 -10.38 0.77 -11.14
C CYS A 213 -9.46 1.54 -12.07
N LEU A 214 -9.88 1.65 -13.32
CA LEU A 214 -9.20 2.47 -14.34
C LEU A 214 -7.72 2.09 -14.50
N GLU A 215 -7.37 0.81 -14.28
CA GLU A 215 -6.02 0.30 -14.49
C GLU A 215 -5.63 0.36 -15.96
N ASN A 216 -6.58 0.07 -16.85
CA ASN A 216 -6.43 0.19 -18.30
C ASN A 216 -7.75 0.59 -18.97
N ALA A 217 -7.68 1.08 -20.20
CA ALA A 217 -8.86 1.49 -20.96
C ALA A 217 -9.83 0.32 -21.22
N GLY A 218 -9.31 -0.90 -21.42
CA GLY A 218 -10.14 -2.07 -21.70
C GLY A 218 -11.11 -2.40 -20.56
N TYR A 219 -10.72 -2.23 -19.30
CA TYR A 219 -11.61 -2.46 -18.16
C TYR A 219 -12.76 -1.45 -18.14
N ARG A 220 -12.47 -0.17 -18.40
CA ARG A 220 -13.49 0.87 -18.55
C ARG A 220 -14.46 0.56 -19.69
N ASP A 221 -13.92 0.20 -20.87
CA ASP A 221 -14.72 -0.07 -22.08
C ASP A 221 -15.66 -1.28 -21.89
N VAL A 222 -15.18 -2.36 -21.27
CA VAL A 222 -16.01 -3.53 -20.92
C VAL A 222 -17.12 -3.13 -19.96
N SER A 223 -16.82 -2.32 -18.94
CA SER A 223 -17.81 -1.84 -17.98
C SER A 223 -18.89 -0.99 -18.65
N LEU A 224 -18.47 -0.02 -19.46
CA LEU A 224 -19.37 0.84 -20.24
C LEU A 224 -20.24 0.03 -21.21
N GLY A 225 -19.64 -0.88 -21.98
CA GLY A 225 -20.38 -1.71 -22.93
C GLY A 225 -21.42 -2.62 -22.27
N ARG A 226 -21.11 -3.12 -21.07
CA ARG A 226 -21.98 -4.03 -20.33
C ARG A 226 -23.10 -3.31 -19.57
N THR A 227 -22.83 -2.14 -19.01
CA THR A 227 -23.70 -1.51 -18.00
C THR A 227 -24.08 -0.06 -18.30
N GLY A 228 -23.47 0.56 -19.30
CA GLY A 228 -23.60 2.00 -19.57
C GLY A 228 -22.86 2.89 -18.55
N ARG A 229 -22.10 2.29 -17.61
CA ARG A 229 -21.34 3.01 -16.56
C ARG A 229 -19.88 2.54 -16.55
N GLY A 230 -18.95 3.48 -16.33
CA GLY A 230 -17.54 3.15 -16.11
C GLY A 230 -17.32 2.35 -14.82
N ASP A 231 -16.21 1.64 -14.74
CA ASP A 231 -15.86 0.79 -13.59
C ASP A 231 -15.75 1.59 -12.29
N LEU A 232 -15.17 2.79 -12.30
CA LEU A 232 -15.09 3.66 -11.12
C LEU A 232 -16.50 4.09 -10.64
N VAL A 233 -17.40 4.47 -11.57
CA VAL A 233 -18.78 4.85 -11.22
C VAL A 233 -19.49 3.66 -10.57
N ARG A 234 -19.39 2.46 -11.17
CA ARG A 234 -19.99 1.24 -10.62
C ARG A 234 -19.42 0.90 -9.24
N ALA A 235 -18.10 1.06 -9.06
CA ALA A 235 -17.46 0.81 -7.77
C ALA A 235 -18.03 1.72 -6.68
N LEU A 236 -18.14 3.02 -6.94
CA LEU A 236 -18.64 4.00 -5.98
C LEU A 236 -20.13 3.79 -5.66
N GLU A 237 -20.95 3.51 -6.65
CA GLU A 237 -22.41 3.37 -6.47
C GLU A 237 -22.79 2.02 -5.82
N LEU A 238 -22.17 0.92 -6.24
CA LEU A 238 -22.60 -0.43 -5.89
C LEU A 238 -21.83 -1.02 -4.74
N TYR A 239 -20.50 -0.90 -4.77
CA TYR A 239 -19.61 -1.56 -3.82
C TYR A 239 -19.18 -0.63 -2.68
N ASP A 240 -19.15 0.67 -2.92
CA ASP A 240 -18.74 1.71 -1.95
C ASP A 240 -17.39 1.39 -1.27
N PRO A 241 -16.28 1.28 -2.03
CA PRO A 241 -14.99 0.85 -1.51
C PRO A 241 -14.37 1.90 -0.56
N HIS A 242 -13.56 1.45 0.39
CA HIS A 242 -12.71 2.32 1.21
C HIS A 242 -11.41 2.69 0.48
N LEU A 243 -10.94 1.80 -0.41
CA LEU A 243 -9.73 1.96 -1.19
C LEU A 243 -9.96 1.63 -2.66
N ILE A 244 -9.54 2.53 -3.54
CA ILE A 244 -9.54 2.37 -5.00
C ILE A 244 -8.10 2.35 -5.48
N VAL A 245 -7.74 1.46 -6.42
CA VAL A 245 -6.35 1.27 -6.82
C VAL A 245 -6.16 1.60 -8.30
N HIS A 246 -4.97 2.08 -8.68
CA HIS A 246 -4.43 2.43 -9.98
C HIS A 246 -4.82 3.79 -10.55
N LEU A 247 -6.00 3.97 -11.11
CA LEU A 247 -6.46 5.20 -11.76
C LEU A 247 -5.56 5.68 -12.92
N THR A 248 -4.88 4.77 -13.61
CA THR A 248 -3.89 5.10 -14.66
C THR A 248 -4.49 5.85 -15.84
N VAL A 249 -5.74 5.55 -16.16
CA VAL A 249 -6.48 6.14 -17.29
C VAL A 249 -7.61 7.07 -16.84
N ALA A 250 -7.58 7.53 -15.58
CA ALA A 250 -8.61 8.43 -15.04
C ALA A 250 -8.67 9.75 -15.82
N ASP A 251 -9.86 10.13 -16.26
CA ASP A 251 -10.12 11.42 -16.90
C ASP A 251 -10.48 12.50 -15.85
N PRO A 252 -10.56 13.78 -16.22
CA PRO A 252 -10.88 14.86 -15.29
C PRO A 252 -12.22 14.71 -14.57
N ALA A 253 -13.23 14.10 -15.21
CA ALA A 253 -14.55 13.90 -14.59
C ALA A 253 -14.47 12.78 -13.54
N GLU A 254 -13.75 11.70 -13.82
CA GLU A 254 -13.51 10.58 -12.90
C GLU A 254 -12.66 11.02 -11.69
N ILE A 255 -11.66 11.88 -11.91
CA ILE A 255 -10.86 12.47 -10.81
C ILE A 255 -11.74 13.36 -9.92
N ALA A 256 -12.60 14.19 -10.51
CA ALA A 256 -13.54 15.01 -9.75
C ALA A 256 -14.54 14.16 -8.96
N LEU A 257 -15.03 13.06 -9.56
CA LEU A 257 -15.92 12.10 -8.91
C LEU A 257 -15.23 11.43 -7.70
N LEU A 258 -13.98 10.96 -7.86
CA LEU A 258 -13.20 10.41 -6.77
C LEU A 258 -13.05 11.41 -5.63
N ALA A 259 -12.63 12.64 -5.93
CA ALA A 259 -12.46 13.68 -4.91
C ALA A 259 -13.77 13.99 -4.16
N ALA A 260 -14.88 14.11 -4.89
CA ALA A 260 -16.21 14.33 -4.30
C ALA A 260 -16.70 13.16 -3.43
N SER A 261 -16.27 11.93 -3.73
CA SER A 261 -16.66 10.74 -2.97
C SER A 261 -16.00 10.65 -1.59
N GLY A 262 -14.90 11.39 -1.36
CA GLY A 262 -14.09 11.28 -0.13
C GLY A 262 -13.37 9.95 0.04
N LYS A 263 -13.32 9.11 -1.00
CA LYS A 263 -12.63 7.82 -0.97
C LYS A 263 -11.13 7.99 -1.12
N THR A 264 -10.38 7.00 -0.66
CA THR A 264 -8.92 6.97 -0.75
C THR A 264 -8.49 6.20 -2.00
N ALA A 265 -7.42 6.68 -2.65
CA ALA A 265 -6.84 5.99 -3.80
C ALA A 265 -5.38 5.62 -3.56
N ALA A 266 -4.97 4.40 -3.96
CA ALA A 266 -3.59 3.95 -4.00
C ALA A 266 -3.06 3.96 -5.43
N LEU A 267 -1.91 4.60 -5.63
CA LEU A 267 -1.22 4.69 -6.91
C LEU A 267 -0.02 3.75 -6.92
N ASN A 268 0.23 3.09 -8.06
CA ASN A 268 1.30 2.11 -8.23
C ASN A 268 2.17 2.44 -9.45
N PRO A 269 2.80 3.62 -9.53
CA PRO A 269 3.43 4.10 -10.76
C PRO A 269 4.53 3.18 -11.31
N ARG A 270 5.32 2.52 -10.43
CA ARG A 270 6.37 1.58 -10.87
C ARG A 270 5.79 0.32 -11.50
N ALA A 271 4.75 -0.25 -10.90
CA ALA A 271 4.08 -1.43 -11.45
C ALA A 271 3.41 -1.13 -12.77
N ASN A 272 2.68 -0.02 -12.86
CA ASN A 272 2.03 0.40 -14.10
C ASN A 272 3.06 0.61 -15.23
N ALA A 273 4.18 1.27 -14.93
CA ALA A 273 5.26 1.46 -15.91
C ALA A 273 5.92 0.13 -16.34
N ASN A 274 6.13 -0.81 -15.40
CA ASN A 274 6.69 -2.13 -15.69
C ASN A 274 5.77 -2.97 -16.60
N LEU A 275 4.46 -2.81 -16.45
CA LEU A 275 3.44 -3.43 -17.32
C LEU A 275 3.25 -2.71 -18.67
N GLY A 276 3.95 -1.59 -18.91
CA GLY A 276 3.75 -0.77 -20.12
C GLY A 276 2.41 -0.05 -20.14
N LEU A 277 1.73 0.08 -19.00
CA LEU A 277 0.50 0.84 -18.85
C LEU A 277 0.80 2.34 -18.73
N PRO A 278 -0.20 3.21 -19.00
CA PRO A 278 -0.08 4.63 -18.69
C PRO A 278 0.24 4.82 -17.19
N VAL A 279 1.05 5.81 -16.85
CA VAL A 279 1.22 6.21 -15.46
C VAL A 279 0.02 7.04 -15.01
N PRO A 280 -0.40 6.92 -13.73
CA PRO A 280 -1.52 7.69 -13.21
C PRO A 280 -1.32 9.20 -13.45
N PRO A 281 -2.39 9.98 -13.64
CA PRO A 281 -2.33 11.44 -13.72
C PRO A 281 -2.07 12.05 -12.33
N ILE A 282 -0.87 11.80 -11.78
CA ILE A 282 -0.48 12.09 -10.39
C ILE A 282 -0.73 13.55 -10.06
N ARG A 283 -0.34 14.47 -10.97
CA ARG A 283 -0.58 15.90 -10.79
C ARG A 283 -2.05 16.22 -10.56
N ALA A 284 -2.92 15.76 -11.47
CA ALA A 284 -4.35 16.07 -11.40
C ALA A 284 -5.00 15.45 -10.16
N LEU A 285 -4.59 14.24 -9.78
CA LEU A 285 -5.03 13.56 -8.55
C LEU A 285 -4.60 14.32 -7.30
N MET A 286 -3.36 14.80 -7.23
CA MET A 286 -2.89 15.63 -6.10
C MET A 286 -3.63 16.97 -6.02
N GLU A 287 -3.84 17.63 -7.16
CA GLU A 287 -4.55 18.91 -7.24
C GLU A 287 -6.06 18.78 -6.92
N SER A 288 -6.64 17.59 -7.06
CA SER A 288 -8.04 17.33 -6.72
C SER A 288 -8.34 17.31 -5.23
N GLY A 289 -7.32 17.18 -4.38
CA GLY A 289 -7.45 17.05 -2.93
C GLY A 289 -7.91 15.66 -2.45
N ALA A 290 -7.99 14.66 -3.34
CA ALA A 290 -8.25 13.28 -2.94
C ALA A 290 -7.16 12.76 -1.99
N ASN A 291 -7.54 11.89 -1.04
CA ASN A 291 -6.55 11.21 -0.19
C ASN A 291 -5.82 10.15 -1.02
N LEU A 292 -4.51 10.33 -1.21
CA LEU A 292 -3.67 9.47 -2.04
C LEU A 292 -2.69 8.67 -1.20
N LEU A 293 -2.50 7.41 -1.58
CA LEU A 293 -1.54 6.47 -1.02
C LEU A 293 -0.61 5.94 -2.13
N LEU A 294 0.46 5.25 -1.71
CA LEU A 294 1.37 4.54 -2.61
C LEU A 294 1.35 3.04 -2.33
N GLY A 295 1.42 2.25 -3.39
CA GLY A 295 1.56 0.81 -3.34
C GLY A 295 2.58 0.30 -4.36
N THR A 296 3.19 -0.86 -4.11
CA THR A 296 4.15 -1.47 -5.03
C THR A 296 3.53 -2.51 -5.95
N ASP A 297 2.28 -2.90 -5.67
CA ASP A 297 1.54 -3.90 -6.43
C ASP A 297 2.19 -5.31 -6.34
N ASN A 298 2.16 -6.10 -7.39
CA ASN A 298 2.63 -7.46 -7.44
C ASN A 298 4.11 -7.59 -7.05
N GLY A 299 4.42 -8.49 -6.12
CA GLY A 299 5.79 -8.90 -5.80
C GLY A 299 6.52 -9.52 -6.98
N LEU A 300 5.78 -10.05 -7.92
CA LEU A 300 6.24 -10.56 -9.21
C LEU A 300 6.80 -9.45 -10.12
N LEU A 301 6.28 -8.21 -10.05
CA LEU A 301 6.69 -7.09 -10.88
C LEU A 301 7.82 -6.26 -10.27
N ASN A 302 7.73 -6.02 -8.95
CA ASN A 302 8.62 -5.10 -8.25
C ASN A 302 8.94 -5.60 -6.85
N SER A 303 10.15 -5.28 -6.38
CA SER A 303 10.43 -5.40 -4.94
C SER A 303 9.50 -4.46 -4.15
N PRO A 304 8.96 -4.88 -2.98
CA PRO A 304 8.09 -4.08 -2.15
C PRO A 304 8.86 -3.00 -1.36
N ASN A 305 9.54 -2.11 -2.09
CA ASN A 305 10.41 -1.06 -1.57
C ASN A 305 9.74 0.31 -1.71
N MET A 306 9.23 0.85 -0.61
CA MET A 306 8.53 2.13 -0.59
C MET A 306 9.44 3.33 -0.87
N PHE A 307 10.74 3.28 -0.57
CA PHE A 307 11.65 4.36 -0.97
C PHE A 307 11.78 4.47 -2.48
N ALA A 308 11.90 3.33 -3.17
CA ALA A 308 11.93 3.31 -4.63
C ALA A 308 10.59 3.79 -5.24
N GLU A 309 9.45 3.46 -4.62
CA GLU A 309 8.13 3.91 -5.05
C GLU A 309 7.98 5.43 -4.89
N MET A 310 8.39 5.97 -3.74
CA MET A 310 8.37 7.42 -3.48
C MET A 310 9.26 8.19 -4.45
N ASP A 311 10.49 7.73 -4.70
CA ASP A 311 11.43 8.39 -5.61
C ASP A 311 10.87 8.45 -7.03
N TYR A 312 10.37 7.32 -7.53
CA TYR A 312 9.78 7.24 -8.85
C TYR A 312 8.54 8.13 -8.99
N THR A 313 7.62 8.06 -8.03
CA THR A 313 6.41 8.89 -7.99
C THR A 313 6.72 10.38 -7.96
N TYR A 314 7.69 10.80 -7.15
CA TYR A 314 8.10 12.20 -7.04
C TYR A 314 8.65 12.77 -8.35
N LYS A 315 9.49 12.00 -9.03
CA LYS A 315 10.08 12.41 -10.32
C LYS A 315 9.03 12.47 -11.43
N LEU A 316 8.11 11.49 -11.47
CA LEU A 316 6.99 11.51 -12.41
C LEU A 316 6.05 12.70 -12.15
N ALA A 317 5.70 12.96 -10.90
CA ALA A 317 4.87 14.10 -10.53
C ALA A 317 5.53 15.43 -10.99
N LYS A 318 6.82 15.62 -10.72
CA LYS A 318 7.56 16.80 -11.22
C LYS A 318 7.50 16.95 -12.72
N SER A 319 7.66 15.84 -13.45
CA SER A 319 7.55 15.83 -14.92
C SER A 319 6.15 16.23 -15.39
N GLN A 320 5.10 15.74 -14.73
CA GLN A 320 3.71 16.10 -15.05
C GLN A 320 3.37 17.55 -14.66
N TYR A 321 3.96 18.06 -13.58
CA TYR A 321 3.82 19.47 -13.23
C TYR A 321 4.55 20.40 -14.22
N GLY A 322 5.64 19.92 -14.83
CA GLY A 322 6.56 20.77 -15.61
C GLY A 322 7.21 21.84 -14.73
N ASP A 323 7.39 21.56 -13.44
CA ASP A 323 7.79 22.53 -12.41
C ASP A 323 8.77 21.87 -11.43
N ALA A 324 9.91 22.52 -11.22
CA ALA A 324 10.92 22.02 -10.27
C ALA A 324 10.55 22.25 -8.80
N VAL A 325 9.56 23.08 -8.50
CA VAL A 325 9.14 23.42 -7.13
C VAL A 325 8.08 22.42 -6.62
N ARG A 326 7.17 21.98 -7.47
CA ARG A 326 6.06 21.06 -7.13
C ARG A 326 6.31 19.64 -7.60
N PRO A 327 5.75 18.62 -6.88
CA PRO A 327 5.08 18.71 -5.60
C PRO A 327 6.07 18.93 -4.45
N ASP A 328 5.57 19.30 -3.27
CA ASP A 328 6.33 19.24 -2.02
C ASP A 328 6.69 17.76 -1.72
N PRO A 329 7.94 17.42 -1.41
CA PRO A 329 8.34 16.05 -1.07
C PRO A 329 7.59 15.50 0.15
N LEU A 330 7.15 16.33 1.09
CA LEU A 330 6.30 15.91 2.20
C LEU A 330 4.96 15.35 1.74
N ALA A 331 4.39 15.84 0.65
CA ALA A 331 3.16 15.29 0.11
C ALA A 331 3.34 13.83 -0.34
N ILE A 332 4.48 13.50 -0.96
CA ILE A 332 4.81 12.13 -1.35
C ILE A 332 5.08 11.25 -0.11
N LEU A 333 5.82 11.77 0.87
CA LEU A 333 6.08 11.02 2.11
C LEU A 333 4.78 10.71 2.88
N ARG A 334 3.83 11.65 2.92
CA ARG A 334 2.51 11.42 3.53
C ARG A 334 1.72 10.30 2.83
N MET A 335 1.86 10.14 1.51
CA MET A 335 1.23 9.03 0.78
C MET A 335 1.74 7.64 1.21
N ALA A 336 2.95 7.58 1.74
CA ALA A 336 3.55 6.35 2.28
C ALA A 336 3.45 6.25 3.82
N THR A 337 2.86 7.24 4.51
CA THR A 337 2.79 7.29 5.98
C THR A 337 1.41 7.75 6.48
N CYS A 338 1.23 9.03 6.73
CA CYS A 338 0.07 9.61 7.43
C CYS A 338 -1.27 9.37 6.72
N ASN A 339 -1.28 9.35 5.40
CA ASN A 339 -2.51 9.26 4.61
C ASN A 339 -3.22 7.91 4.73
N ILE A 340 -2.53 6.87 5.21
CA ILE A 340 -3.12 5.54 5.49
C ILE A 340 -4.32 5.61 6.44
N ARG A 341 -4.37 6.64 7.28
CA ARG A 341 -5.47 6.89 8.22
C ARG A 341 -6.81 7.13 7.51
N GLY A 342 -6.80 7.50 6.25
CA GLY A 342 -8.00 7.59 5.42
C GLY A 342 -8.68 6.24 5.15
N VAL A 343 -7.95 5.13 5.27
CA VAL A 343 -8.47 3.77 5.11
C VAL A 343 -8.62 3.06 6.45
N LEU A 344 -7.59 3.13 7.30
CA LEU A 344 -7.53 2.37 8.55
C LEU A 344 -8.09 3.13 9.77
N GLY A 345 -8.55 4.35 9.56
CA GLY A 345 -9.19 5.17 10.58
C GLY A 345 -8.23 6.13 11.31
N PRO A 346 -8.78 7.14 11.99
CA PRO A 346 -8.03 8.25 12.58
C PRO A 346 -7.15 7.83 13.76
N SER A 347 -7.43 6.71 14.42
CA SER A 347 -6.64 6.18 15.53
C SER A 347 -5.41 5.37 15.07
N HIS A 348 -5.33 5.05 13.78
CA HIS A 348 -4.21 4.30 13.23
C HIS A 348 -2.91 5.12 13.30
N PRO A 349 -1.76 4.50 13.64
CA PRO A 349 -0.48 5.19 13.64
C PRO A 349 -0.09 5.54 12.19
N GLY A 350 0.03 6.78 11.89
CA GLY A 350 0.51 7.28 10.59
C GLY A 350 1.45 8.45 10.78
N CYS A 351 1.58 8.93 12.03
CA CYS A 351 2.46 10.02 12.41
C CYS A 351 3.04 9.79 13.83
N LEU A 352 4.04 10.57 14.23
CA LEU A 352 4.72 10.47 15.51
C LEU A 352 4.34 11.63 16.41
N ALA A 353 3.81 11.31 17.60
CA ALA A 353 3.57 12.24 18.69
C ALA A 353 3.53 11.46 20.01
N GLU A 354 3.74 12.16 21.14
CA GLU A 354 3.61 11.54 22.46
C GLU A 354 2.21 10.94 22.65
N GLY A 355 2.14 9.77 23.26
CA GLY A 355 0.91 9.00 23.48
C GLY A 355 0.45 8.17 22.26
N LEU A 356 0.99 8.41 21.05
CA LEU A 356 0.70 7.58 19.87
C LEU A 356 1.49 6.27 19.89
N PRO A 357 1.07 5.27 19.09
CA PRO A 357 1.80 4.02 18.94
C PRO A 357 3.26 4.23 18.49
N ALA A 358 4.19 3.51 19.12
CA ALA A 358 5.62 3.56 18.80
C ALA A 358 5.90 2.75 17.51
N THR A 359 5.54 3.32 16.37
CA THR A 359 5.67 2.71 15.04
C THR A 359 6.47 3.66 14.13
N PHE A 360 7.76 3.35 13.93
CA PHE A 360 8.70 4.28 13.32
C PHE A 360 9.87 3.57 12.64
N VAL A 361 10.59 4.31 11.81
CA VAL A 361 11.84 3.89 11.14
C VAL A 361 12.96 4.83 11.56
N VAL A 362 14.12 4.26 11.81
CA VAL A 362 15.36 5.02 12.09
C VAL A 362 16.26 4.94 10.87
N LEU A 363 16.64 6.09 10.33
CA LEU A 363 17.47 6.24 9.14
C LEU A 363 18.86 6.77 9.51
N ASP A 364 19.88 6.26 8.81
CA ASP A 364 21.29 6.64 8.97
C ASP A 364 21.66 7.81 8.03
N PHE A 365 21.53 9.03 8.51
CA PHE A 365 22.02 10.21 7.79
C PHE A 365 23.51 10.52 8.07
N GLU A 366 24.24 9.61 8.71
CA GLU A 366 25.71 9.66 8.78
C GLU A 366 26.35 9.20 7.45
N ARG A 367 25.60 8.51 6.60
CA ARG A 367 26.05 8.02 5.29
C ARG A 367 26.57 9.17 4.41
N PRO A 368 27.64 8.96 3.61
CA PRO A 368 28.27 10.03 2.82
C PRO A 368 27.32 10.79 1.92
N HIS A 369 26.32 10.12 1.33
CA HIS A 369 25.34 10.71 0.41
C HIS A 369 24.19 11.43 1.10
N LEU A 370 24.03 11.32 2.44
CA LEU A 370 22.97 11.92 3.23
C LEU A 370 23.49 12.95 4.27
N ARG A 371 24.72 12.80 4.77
CA ARG A 371 25.22 13.56 5.93
C ARG A 371 25.25 15.08 5.78
N SER A 372 25.20 15.60 4.55
CA SER A 372 25.18 17.03 4.27
C SER A 372 23.87 17.47 3.59
N THR A 373 22.78 16.79 3.89
CA THR A 373 21.45 17.05 3.35
C THR A 373 21.01 18.49 3.64
N ARG A 374 20.55 19.21 2.60
CA ARG A 374 20.00 20.57 2.71
C ARG A 374 18.48 20.60 2.85
N HIS A 375 17.82 19.47 2.60
CA HIS A 375 16.37 19.35 2.70
C HIS A 375 15.99 17.92 3.08
N ILE A 376 15.77 17.69 4.36
CA ILE A 376 15.56 16.33 4.94
C ILE A 376 14.42 15.59 4.24
N PRO A 377 13.19 16.14 4.08
CA PRO A 377 12.11 15.44 3.40
C PRO A 377 12.46 15.05 1.94
N ALA A 378 13.11 15.94 1.20
CA ALA A 378 13.51 15.63 -0.17
C ALA A 378 14.52 14.49 -0.22
N SER A 379 15.48 14.45 0.72
CA SER A 379 16.46 13.37 0.78
C SER A 379 15.84 12.04 1.19
N ILE A 380 14.85 12.04 2.09
CA ILE A 380 14.10 10.83 2.43
C ILE A 380 13.43 10.26 1.18
N VAL A 381 12.74 11.11 0.42
CA VAL A 381 11.98 10.69 -0.77
C VAL A 381 12.88 10.26 -1.93
N THR A 382 14.06 10.90 -2.12
CA THR A 382 14.83 10.74 -3.37
C THR A 382 16.21 10.08 -3.22
N ARG A 383 16.71 9.90 -2.01
CA ARG A 383 18.08 9.43 -1.78
C ARG A 383 18.23 8.27 -0.83
N VAL A 384 17.28 8.12 0.12
CA VAL A 384 17.32 7.00 1.06
C VAL A 384 17.12 5.69 0.33
N THR A 385 17.96 4.72 0.67
CA THR A 385 17.96 3.36 0.15
C THR A 385 17.76 2.35 1.30
N PRO A 386 17.48 1.09 1.03
CA PRO A 386 17.35 0.07 2.08
C PRO A 386 18.55 -0.04 3.03
N GLU A 387 19.77 0.26 2.55
CA GLU A 387 20.97 0.21 3.36
C GLU A 387 21.06 1.33 4.40
N ASP A 388 20.26 2.38 4.25
CA ASP A 388 20.22 3.52 5.17
C ASP A 388 19.22 3.29 6.33
N VAL A 389 18.46 2.19 6.31
CA VAL A 389 17.55 1.82 7.39
C VAL A 389 18.33 1.15 8.51
N LEU A 390 18.41 1.82 9.66
CA LEU A 390 19.03 1.27 10.87
C LEU A 390 18.07 0.37 11.64
N ALA A 391 16.80 0.75 11.73
CA ALA A 391 15.80 -0.04 12.43
C ALA A 391 14.38 0.31 12.00
N THR A 392 13.51 -0.68 12.11
CA THR A 392 12.07 -0.55 11.89
C THR A 392 11.33 -1.10 13.11
N TYR A 393 10.51 -0.27 13.73
CA TYR A 393 9.73 -0.61 14.93
C TYR A 393 8.23 -0.54 14.63
N ARG A 394 7.50 -1.51 15.15
CA ARG A 394 6.04 -1.50 15.16
C ARG A 394 5.55 -1.76 16.58
N LEU A 395 4.71 -0.86 17.11
CA LEU A 395 4.17 -0.95 18.47
C LEU A 395 5.27 -1.17 19.51
N GLY A 396 6.40 -0.46 19.36
CA GLY A 396 7.55 -0.53 20.26
C GLY A 396 8.43 -1.78 20.14
N SER A 397 8.04 -2.74 19.29
CA SER A 397 8.81 -3.96 19.03
C SER A 397 9.60 -3.85 17.72
N PRO A 398 10.86 -4.28 17.68
CA PRO A 398 11.65 -4.25 16.46
C PRO A 398 11.14 -5.30 15.46
N LEU A 399 10.84 -4.88 14.23
CA LEU A 399 10.67 -5.75 13.08
C LEU A 399 12.02 -6.02 12.38
N TYR A 400 12.90 -5.02 12.44
CA TYR A 400 14.26 -5.09 11.89
C TYR A 400 15.19 -4.17 12.68
N GLU A 401 16.41 -4.64 12.93
CA GLU A 401 17.53 -3.84 13.40
C GLU A 401 18.79 -4.23 12.62
N SER A 402 19.54 -3.24 12.14
CA SER A 402 20.81 -3.45 11.47
C SER A 402 21.89 -3.87 12.48
N GLU A 403 22.91 -4.56 12.01
CA GLU A 403 24.05 -4.93 12.84
C GLU A 403 24.72 -3.70 13.47
N GLY A 404 24.94 -3.76 14.78
CA GLY A 404 25.53 -2.66 15.54
C GLY A 404 24.57 -1.53 15.91
N PHE A 405 23.30 -1.55 15.47
CA PHE A 405 22.31 -0.59 15.96
C PHE A 405 21.90 -0.91 17.40
N SER A 406 21.74 0.12 18.22
CA SER A 406 21.17 0.01 19.55
C SER A 406 20.27 1.19 19.84
N ALA A 407 19.05 0.91 20.27
CA ALA A 407 18.07 1.88 20.73
C ALA A 407 18.22 2.20 22.23
N ARG A 408 19.22 1.65 22.92
CA ARG A 408 19.47 1.94 24.33
C ARG A 408 20.33 3.20 24.43
N PRO A 409 20.03 4.11 25.37
CA PRO A 409 20.93 5.21 25.66
C PRO A 409 22.29 4.62 26.11
N SER A 410 23.37 5.14 25.52
CA SER A 410 24.74 4.89 25.98
C SER A 410 24.98 5.43 27.38
#